data_d271a0099f37702371815db4a52c0216
#
_entry.id   d271a0099f37702371815db4a52c0216
#
_cell.length_a   1.000
_cell.length_b   1.000
_cell.length_c   1.000
_cell.angle_alpha   90.00
_cell.angle_beta   90.00
_cell.angle_gamma   90.00
#
_symmetry.space_group_name_H-M   'P 1'
#
loop_
_entity.id
_entity.type
_entity.pdbx_description
1 polymer ?
#
loop_
_entity_poly.entity_id
_entity_poly.type
_entity_poly.pdbx_seq_one_letter_code
_entity_poly.pdbx_strand_id
1 'polypeptide(L)'
;MLSIIICSVLPERLRKISQNIDETIGVEYEIVTIDNREKCWSIARAYNEGARQAKYPNLFFVHEDVMFHSRNWGVIIENKLREPDCGVIGFAGSKVKLKCYSGWFH
;
A
#
# COMPACT_ATOMS: atom_id res chain seq x y z
N MET A 1 -6.77 -5.81 8.67
CA MET A 1 -5.38 -5.41 8.96
C MET A 1 -4.57 -5.38 7.69
N LEU A 2 -3.83 -4.31 7.49
CA LEU A 2 -3.08 -4.10 6.27
C LEU A 2 -1.59 -3.92 6.58
N SER A 3 -0.74 -4.54 5.77
CA SER A 3 0.68 -4.21 5.76
C SER A 3 0.94 -3.30 4.57
N ILE A 4 1.32 -2.07 4.86
CA ILE A 4 1.55 -1.04 3.85
C ILE A 4 3.04 -0.99 3.57
N ILE A 5 3.42 -1.27 2.33
CA ILE A 5 4.82 -1.35 1.94
C ILE A 5 5.18 -0.12 1.13
N ILE A 6 6.17 0.63 1.63
CA ILE A 6 6.61 1.89 1.02
C ILE A 6 8.10 1.77 0.71
N CYS A 7 8.45 2.01 -0.54
CA CYS A 7 9.85 2.16 -0.94
C CYS A 7 10.20 3.66 -0.84
N SER A 8 11.12 4.00 0.04
CA SER A 8 11.41 5.39 0.38
C SER A 8 12.80 5.81 -0.08
N VAL A 9 12.89 6.96 -0.70
CA VAL A 9 14.15 7.65 -1.01
C VAL A 9 14.20 9.05 -0.41
N LEU A 10 13.05 9.63 0.00
CA LEU A 10 12.97 10.95 0.58
C LEU A 10 12.26 10.89 1.94
N PRO A 11 12.99 11.04 3.05
CA PRO A 11 12.39 10.92 4.38
C PRO A 11 11.23 11.86 4.66
N GLU A 12 11.25 13.06 4.08
CA GLU A 12 10.16 14.02 4.26
C GLU A 12 8.85 13.53 3.65
N ARG A 13 8.92 12.92 2.49
CA ARG A 13 7.74 12.33 1.85
C ARG A 13 7.21 11.16 2.65
N LEU A 14 8.11 10.33 3.16
CA LEU A 14 7.73 9.20 4.00
C LEU A 14 6.97 9.67 5.24
N ARG A 15 7.44 10.73 5.89
CA ARG A 15 6.78 11.27 7.08
C ARG A 15 5.38 11.77 6.74
N LYS A 16 5.24 12.50 5.63
CA LYS A 16 3.94 13.05 5.19
C LYS A 16 2.94 11.95 4.88
N ILE A 17 3.36 10.94 4.12
CA ILE A 17 2.45 9.85 3.78
C ILE A 17 2.09 9.01 5.00
N SER A 18 3.05 8.78 5.90
CA SER A 18 2.79 8.03 7.13
C SER A 18 1.73 8.71 7.99
N GLN A 19 1.84 10.02 8.13
CA GLN A 19 0.84 10.79 8.87
C GLN A 19 -0.52 10.77 8.17
N ASN A 20 -0.53 10.94 6.87
CA ASN A 20 -1.75 10.91 6.06
C ASN A 20 -2.46 9.56 6.18
N ILE A 21 -1.72 8.46 6.11
CA ILE A 21 -2.26 7.12 6.28
C ILE A 21 -2.90 6.98 7.67
N ASP A 22 -2.19 7.39 8.70
CA ASP A 22 -2.69 7.29 10.08
C ASP A 22 -4.00 8.03 10.26
N GLU A 23 -4.14 9.18 9.63
CA GLU A 23 -5.34 10.01 9.73
C GLU A 23 -6.53 9.50 8.91
N THR A 24 -6.28 8.70 7.88
CA THR A 24 -7.32 8.39 6.89
C THR A 24 -7.67 6.92 6.75
N ILE A 25 -6.80 6.01 7.18
CA ILE A 25 -6.95 4.58 6.86
C ILE A 25 -8.17 3.90 7.51
N GLY A 26 -8.42 4.16 8.77
CA GLY A 26 -9.59 3.65 9.47
C GLY A 26 -9.55 2.20 9.90
N VAL A 27 -8.42 1.50 9.76
CA VAL A 27 -8.24 0.10 10.19
C VAL A 27 -6.86 -0.07 10.82
N GLU A 28 -6.64 -1.20 11.49
CA GLU A 28 -5.31 -1.54 11.97
C GLU A 28 -4.36 -1.79 10.80
N TYR A 29 -3.15 -1.32 10.94
CA TYR A 29 -2.15 -1.43 9.89
C TYR A 29 -0.74 -1.39 10.48
N GLU A 30 0.21 -1.80 9.65
CA GLU A 30 1.62 -1.52 9.88
C GLU A 30 2.21 -0.87 8.62
N ILE A 31 3.27 -0.12 8.78
CA ILE A 31 4.02 0.41 7.65
C ILE A 31 5.36 -0.30 7.60
N VAL A 32 5.65 -0.97 6.49
CA VAL A 32 6.93 -1.58 6.22
C VAL A 32 7.67 -0.67 5.25
N THR A 33 8.70 -0.01 5.71
CA THR A 33 9.46 0.94 4.91
C THR A 33 10.74 0.28 4.43
N ILE A 34 10.98 0.34 3.12
CA ILE A 34 12.25 -0.07 2.54
C ILE A 34 13.01 1.19 2.17
N ASP A 35 14.09 1.46 2.91
CA ASP A 35 14.96 2.59 2.65
C ASP A 35 15.86 2.26 1.47
N ASN A 36 15.56 2.87 0.33
CA ASN A 36 16.26 2.59 -0.93
C ASN A 36 17.24 3.69 -1.33
N ARG A 37 17.59 4.58 -0.40
CA ARG A 37 18.47 5.72 -0.72
C ARG A 37 19.85 5.28 -1.19
N GLU A 38 20.39 4.25 -0.59
CA GLU A 38 21.74 3.77 -0.89
C GLU A 38 21.76 2.45 -1.66
N LYS A 39 20.69 1.70 -1.60
CA LYS A 39 20.64 0.35 -2.16
C LYS A 39 20.44 0.32 -3.66
N CYS A 40 19.80 1.33 -4.20
CA CYS A 40 19.50 1.41 -5.64
C CYS A 40 18.79 0.17 -6.18
N TRP A 41 17.92 -0.44 -5.38
CA TRP A 41 17.14 -1.60 -5.80
C TRP A 41 16.05 -1.16 -6.76
N SER A 42 15.66 -2.05 -7.65
CA SER A 42 14.44 -1.83 -8.43
C SER A 42 13.23 -1.75 -7.51
N ILE A 43 12.16 -1.14 -7.99
CA ILE A 43 10.89 -1.08 -7.25
C ILE A 43 10.39 -2.49 -6.92
N ALA A 44 10.48 -3.41 -7.90
CA ALA A 44 10.05 -4.78 -7.69
C ALA A 44 10.83 -5.46 -6.56
N ARG A 45 12.14 -5.27 -6.52
CA ARG A 45 12.97 -5.84 -5.46
C ARG A 45 12.63 -5.27 -4.10
N ALA A 46 12.45 -3.95 -4.03
CA ALA A 46 12.10 -3.27 -2.78
C ALA A 46 10.75 -3.76 -2.26
N TYR A 47 9.76 -3.88 -3.12
CA TYR A 47 8.44 -4.36 -2.73
C TYR A 47 8.46 -5.83 -2.31
N ASN A 48 9.23 -6.68 -3.00
CA ASN A 48 9.36 -8.08 -2.60
C ASN A 48 9.98 -8.20 -1.21
N GLU A 49 10.98 -7.40 -0.91
CA GLU A 49 11.60 -7.39 0.42
C GLU A 49 10.61 -6.90 1.47
N GLY A 50 9.85 -5.87 1.17
CA GLY A 50 8.80 -5.38 2.07
C GLY A 50 7.72 -6.42 2.32
N ALA A 51 7.33 -7.14 1.29
CA ALA A 51 6.34 -8.21 1.41
C ALA A 51 6.83 -9.32 2.34
N ARG A 52 8.13 -9.65 2.28
CA ARG A 52 8.69 -10.66 3.18
C ARG A 52 8.70 -10.23 4.63
N GLN A 53 8.84 -8.95 4.90
CA GLN A 53 8.82 -8.39 6.25
C GLN A 53 7.41 -8.18 6.78
N ALA A 54 6.41 -8.23 5.91
CA ALA A 54 5.04 -7.92 6.27
C ALA A 54 4.47 -8.90 7.29
N LYS A 55 3.76 -8.35 8.28
CA LYS A 55 3.17 -9.09 9.37
C LYS A 55 1.78 -9.60 9.04
N TYR A 56 1.06 -8.88 8.20
CA TYR A 56 -0.32 -9.19 7.85
C TYR A 56 -0.42 -9.77 6.44
N PRO A 57 -1.44 -10.61 6.17
CA PRO A 57 -1.57 -11.21 4.84
C PRO A 57 -2.03 -10.27 3.76
N ASN A 58 -2.72 -9.19 4.12
CA ASN A 58 -3.18 -8.21 3.14
C ASN A 58 -2.11 -7.16 2.93
N LEU A 59 -1.57 -7.10 1.72
CA LEU A 59 -0.47 -6.20 1.38
C LEU A 59 -0.97 -5.04 0.54
N PHE A 60 -0.45 -3.85 0.83
CA PHE A 60 -0.77 -2.65 0.08
C PHE A 60 0.52 -1.92 -0.27
N PHE A 61 0.85 -1.89 -1.56
CA PHE A 61 2.06 -1.25 -2.04
C PHE A 61 1.74 0.18 -2.46
N VAL A 62 2.50 1.13 -1.95
CA VAL A 62 2.24 2.53 -2.21
C VAL A 62 3.55 3.29 -2.39
N HIS A 63 3.54 4.28 -3.30
CA HIS A 63 4.67 5.20 -3.47
C HIS A 63 4.62 6.30 -2.43
N GLU A 64 5.77 6.81 -2.04
CA GLU A 64 5.86 7.81 -0.98
C GLU A 64 5.29 9.18 -1.35
N ASP A 65 4.98 9.43 -2.62
CA ASP A 65 4.41 10.70 -3.08
C ASP A 65 2.87 10.68 -3.18
N VAL A 66 2.25 9.59 -2.75
CA VAL A 66 0.78 9.47 -2.77
C VAL A 66 0.18 10.20 -1.58
N MET A 67 -1.01 10.76 -1.77
CA MET A 67 -1.77 11.40 -0.70
C MET A 67 -3.22 10.91 -0.77
N PHE A 68 -3.72 10.44 0.36
CA PHE A 68 -5.10 9.97 0.44
C PHE A 68 -6.02 11.10 0.87
N HIS A 69 -7.09 11.32 0.12
CA HIS A 69 -8.06 12.37 0.40
C HIS A 69 -9.36 11.84 1.00
N SER A 70 -9.59 10.54 0.91
CA SER A 70 -10.78 9.91 1.46
C SER A 70 -10.47 9.28 2.81
N ARG A 71 -11.43 9.33 3.73
CA ARG A 71 -11.29 8.66 5.02
C ARG A 71 -11.78 7.22 4.94
N ASN A 72 -11.28 6.37 5.82
CA ASN A 72 -11.68 4.96 5.94
C ASN A 72 -11.44 4.16 4.66
N TRP A 73 -10.47 4.58 3.86
CA TRP A 73 -10.15 3.85 2.63
C TRP A 73 -9.64 2.43 2.91
N GLY A 74 -9.01 2.22 4.07
CA GLY A 74 -8.56 0.88 4.47
C GLY A 74 -9.71 -0.08 4.71
N VAL A 75 -10.83 0.41 5.24
CA VAL A 75 -12.04 -0.38 5.42
C VAL A 75 -12.56 -0.85 4.06
N ILE A 76 -12.60 0.04 3.10
CA ILE A 76 -13.05 -0.27 1.73
C ILE A 76 -12.16 -1.34 1.12
N ILE A 77 -10.85 -1.20 1.25
CA ILE A 77 -9.89 -2.16 0.72
C ILE A 77 -10.06 -3.52 1.38
N GLU A 78 -10.17 -3.58 2.69
CA GLU A 78 -10.33 -4.85 3.40
C GLU A 78 -11.62 -5.54 3.00
N ASN A 79 -12.71 -4.80 2.88
CA ASN A 79 -13.98 -5.37 2.46
C ASN A 79 -13.90 -5.94 1.03
N LYS A 80 -13.20 -5.23 0.16
CA LYS A 80 -13.03 -5.67 -1.22
C LYS A 80 -12.18 -6.94 -1.31
N LEU A 81 -11.11 -7.01 -0.51
CA LEU A 81 -10.23 -8.18 -0.48
C LEU A 81 -10.90 -9.43 0.11
N ARG A 82 -11.98 -9.26 0.86
CA ARG A 82 -12.74 -10.40 1.38
C ARG A 82 -13.61 -11.06 0.33
N GLU A 83 -13.86 -10.40 -0.80
CA GLU A 83 -14.64 -10.99 -1.89
C GLU A 83 -13.87 -12.20 -2.46
N PRO A 84 -14.54 -13.35 -2.65
CA PRO A 84 -13.83 -14.57 -3.06
C PRO A 84 -13.06 -14.46 -4.38
N ASP A 85 -13.55 -13.63 -5.28
CA ASP A 85 -12.94 -13.47 -6.60
C ASP A 85 -11.91 -12.36 -6.67
N CYS A 86 -11.67 -11.65 -5.57
CA CYS A 86 -10.75 -10.52 -5.57
C CYS A 86 -9.37 -10.94 -5.10
N GLY A 87 -8.39 -10.90 -5.99
CA GLY A 87 -6.98 -11.17 -5.65
C GLY A 87 -6.15 -9.90 -5.51
N VAL A 88 -6.44 -8.89 -6.34
CA VAL A 88 -5.66 -7.66 -6.41
C VAL A 88 -6.58 -6.47 -6.60
N ILE A 89 -6.27 -5.38 -5.90
CA ILE A 89 -6.96 -4.10 -6.07
C ILE A 89 -5.95 -3.08 -6.57
N GLY A 90 -6.31 -2.34 -7.60
CA GLY A 90 -5.49 -1.23 -8.10
C GLY A 90 -6.19 0.09 -7.96
N PHE A 91 -5.40 1.16 -7.92
CA PHE A 91 -5.91 2.53 -7.97
C PHE A 91 -5.48 3.14 -9.28
N ALA A 92 -6.34 3.96 -9.86
CA ALA A 92 -6.05 4.61 -11.13
C ALA A 92 -6.47 6.07 -11.11
N GLY A 93 -5.65 6.91 -11.72
CA GLY A 93 -5.94 8.33 -11.88
C GLY A 93 -5.72 9.14 -10.62
N SER A 94 -6.16 10.41 -10.66
CA SER A 94 -6.02 11.33 -9.54
C SER A 94 -7.10 11.13 -8.47
N LYS A 95 -8.16 10.41 -8.79
CA LYS A 95 -9.19 10.01 -7.83
C LYS A 95 -9.04 8.53 -7.57
N VAL A 96 -9.30 8.12 -6.34
CA VAL A 96 -9.22 6.71 -5.98
C VAL A 96 -10.37 5.98 -6.68
N LYS A 97 -10.03 5.11 -7.60
CA LYS A 97 -10.96 4.17 -8.23
C LYS A 97 -10.46 2.78 -7.95
N LEU A 98 -11.30 1.99 -7.33
CA LEU A 98 -10.93 0.61 -7.02
C LEU A 98 -11.25 -0.27 -8.22
N LYS A 99 -10.22 -0.96 -8.70
CA LYS A 99 -10.39 -2.03 -9.68
C LYS A 99 -9.98 -3.32 -9.01
N CYS A 100 -10.86 -4.27 -8.99
CA CYS A 100 -10.58 -5.57 -8.45
C CYS A 100 -10.27 -6.55 -9.56
N TYR A 101 -9.13 -7.21 -9.45
CA TYR A 101 -8.70 -8.20 -10.41
C TYR A 101 -8.79 -9.56 -9.77
N SER A 102 -9.50 -10.49 -10.41
CA SER A 102 -9.63 -11.84 -9.91
C SER A 102 -8.58 -12.74 -10.56
N GLY A 103 -7.86 -13.45 -9.73
CA GLY A 103 -6.89 -14.44 -10.18
C GLY A 103 -5.74 -13.85 -10.95
N TRP A 104 -5.23 -14.63 -11.82
CA TRP A 104 -4.08 -14.29 -12.55
C TRP A 104 -4.44 -13.94 -13.84
N PHE A 105 -4.63 -13.69 -14.13
CA PHE A 105 -4.73 -13.38 -15.14
C PHE A 105 -4.67 -13.57 -15.96
N HIS A 106 -4.89 -13.50 -15.90
CA HIS A 106 -5.04 -13.73 -17.06
C HIS A 106 -5.04 -12.90 -18.05
#